data_4dbbbd6dd1c2a00617f4f944a2133fb8
#
_entry.id   4dbbbd6dd1c2a00617f4f944a2133fb8
#
_cell.length_a   1.000
_cell.length_b   1.000
_cell.length_c   1.000
_cell.angle_alpha   90.00
_cell.angle_beta   90.00
_cell.angle_gamma   90.00
#
_symmetry.space_group_name_H-M   'P 1'
#
loop_
_entity.id
_entity.type
_entity.pdbx_description
1 polymer ?
#
loop_
_entity_poly.entity_id
_entity_poly.type
_entity_poly.pdbx_seq_one_letter_code
_entity_poly.pdbx_strand_id
1 'polypeptide(L)'
;MKKYIAIFVIFALAVFLSLGNAVWADEDGEQSIHVELSGGVSINGNNDSPNKAAEYRSLSDEDLVGIYGGSVDVRSGKIEFGAEGRHIDTVDQDYSGHLDVDRIFELHGGYQEFLHRLGQDELLHIQATSAAPGMAAQLWHSYEYAPDFDVNSNEAPNKDFGVNYEKYDATTVLRLPMVPGVKVGVHYRYENREGHQQAMGMSKCGSCHVVAHDKDIDETTQDYKPFVEVNLGQLSMEYSFLYRTFDNHSDHLNHLYDPAVHPFTGTWDPITNDKYGGVNYDYRDGPLELSRNPEATKTVHHVKGKYDISKNQSVSFGYIHSFAENQSADEYGIEGHELDTTYDAGMLSWTANLTRDLLVSLNGRYQFIDSDSADIDLKGDSNDWTRDSDEERNIANVRADVRYRLLRNLTLRGGYEYESDDRKNQEFIVDRDIKTHKFKTKAKWRPSSGLSVTAGYKFTFRDDPYALEDAAYPTHIELCVDDEGNEPVPHVGTYPYGEYVYGTRTHNMSTDPEFEHEAKMKANWSPMDMLFVSVYTRYVHGVNNEDLEYKYKDDLLDSGVDVTITPINKLSMTLGYNYLRNNMDSEFYIPYYHG
;
A
#
# COMPACT_ATOMS: atom_id res chain seq x y z
N MET A 1 21.54 9.63 19.22
CA MET A 1 21.30 10.52 18.07
C MET A 1 20.51 11.78 18.47
N LYS A 2 19.47 11.70 19.31
CA LYS A 2 18.63 12.85 19.77
C LYS A 2 19.44 14.06 20.30
N LYS A 3 20.57 13.85 20.96
CA LYS A 3 21.48 14.92 21.37
C LYS A 3 22.18 15.65 20.20
N TYR A 4 22.31 14.99 19.06
CA TYR A 4 23.01 15.57 17.91
C TYR A 4 22.10 16.44 17.03
N ILE A 5 20.77 16.18 17.02
CA ILE A 5 19.82 17.03 16.28
C ILE A 5 19.65 18.36 16.98
N ALA A 6 19.50 18.38 18.32
CA ALA A 6 19.51 19.61 19.08
C ALA A 6 20.85 20.39 18.93
N ILE A 7 21.95 19.64 18.87
CA ILE A 7 23.29 20.21 18.61
C ILE A 7 23.38 20.70 17.16
N PHE A 8 22.80 20.01 16.19
CA PHE A 8 22.79 20.43 14.79
C PHE A 8 21.97 21.71 14.58
N VAL A 9 20.80 21.81 15.22
CA VAL A 9 19.98 23.06 15.21
C VAL A 9 20.70 24.18 15.92
N ILE A 10 21.32 23.93 17.08
CA ILE A 10 22.12 24.91 17.82
C ILE A 10 23.39 25.26 17.02
N PHE A 11 24.03 24.30 16.38
CA PHE A 11 25.22 24.49 15.55
C PHE A 11 24.87 25.25 14.25
N ALA A 12 23.76 24.91 13.60
CA ALA A 12 23.22 25.66 12.47
C ALA A 12 22.90 27.11 12.89
N LEU A 13 22.29 27.30 14.05
CA LEU A 13 22.04 28.64 14.63
C LEU A 13 23.34 29.36 14.98
N ALA A 14 24.32 28.66 15.55
CA ALA A 14 25.63 29.24 15.90
C ALA A 14 26.50 29.57 14.66
N VAL A 15 26.48 28.70 13.65
CA VAL A 15 27.11 28.94 12.35
C VAL A 15 26.42 30.13 11.64
N PHE A 16 25.10 30.19 11.72
CA PHE A 16 24.33 31.30 11.17
C PHE A 16 24.62 32.61 11.90
N LEU A 17 24.71 32.59 13.21
CA LEU A 17 25.09 33.75 14.03
C LEU A 17 26.58 34.16 13.81
N SER A 18 27.47 33.22 13.51
CA SER A 18 28.87 33.48 13.20
C SER A 18 29.09 33.97 11.76
N LEU A 19 28.31 33.41 10.80
CA LEU A 19 28.29 33.91 9.42
C LEU A 19 27.59 35.28 9.33
N GLY A 20 26.65 35.57 10.22
CA GLY A 20 26.01 36.88 10.35
C GLY A 20 27.03 38.01 10.46
N ASN A 21 28.11 37.83 11.20
CA ASN A 21 29.15 38.84 11.31
C ASN A 21 30.02 38.99 10.05
N ALA A 22 30.00 38.08 9.10
CA ALA A 22 30.79 38.13 7.86
C ALA A 22 29.98 38.57 6.62
N VAL A 23 28.66 38.47 6.66
CA VAL A 23 27.75 38.76 5.53
C VAL A 23 27.12 40.17 5.65
N TRP A 24 27.31 40.87 6.75
CA TRP A 24 26.65 42.14 7.08
C TRP A 24 27.20 43.36 6.33
N ALA A 25 27.86 43.17 5.22
CA ALA A 25 28.52 44.25 4.49
C ALA A 25 27.83 44.68 3.17
N ASP A 26 26.60 44.22 2.91
CA ASP A 26 25.87 44.66 1.70
C ASP A 26 24.72 45.61 2.08
N GLU A 27 24.82 46.86 1.66
CA GLU A 27 24.06 48.01 2.18
C GLU A 27 22.58 48.08 1.71
N ASP A 28 22.09 47.22 0.82
CA ASP A 28 20.77 47.38 0.19
C ASP A 28 19.81 46.18 0.29
N GLY A 29 20.09 45.17 1.11
CA GLY A 29 19.23 43.97 1.26
C GLY A 29 18.23 44.13 2.41
N GLU A 30 16.94 44.04 2.12
CA GLU A 30 15.87 43.96 3.11
C GLU A 30 16.07 42.70 3.97
N GLN A 31 16.40 42.89 5.24
CA GLN A 31 16.59 41.78 6.19
C GLN A 31 15.29 41.55 6.95
N SER A 32 14.84 40.30 7.04
CA SER A 32 13.70 39.96 7.86
C SER A 32 13.98 38.69 8.65
N ILE A 33 13.59 38.68 9.90
CA ILE A 33 13.56 37.50 10.77
C ILE A 33 12.15 37.38 11.28
N HIS A 34 11.55 36.24 11.02
CA HIS A 34 10.25 35.89 11.55
C HIS A 34 10.40 34.66 12.45
N VAL A 35 9.87 34.74 13.66
CA VAL A 35 9.89 33.65 14.64
C VAL A 35 8.46 33.44 15.12
N GLU A 36 7.99 32.23 15.03
CA GLU A 36 6.70 31.81 15.56
C GLU A 36 6.91 30.71 16.59
N LEU A 37 6.21 30.82 17.72
CA LEU A 37 6.19 29.80 18.76
C LEU A 37 4.74 29.40 18.99
N SER A 38 4.49 28.13 19.06
CA SER A 38 3.17 27.55 19.34
C SER A 38 3.26 26.59 20.51
N GLY A 39 2.21 26.56 21.29
CA GLY A 39 2.08 25.64 22.40
C GLY A 39 0.61 25.29 22.65
N GLY A 40 0.36 24.09 23.04
CA GLY A 40 -0.97 23.56 23.28
C GLY A 40 -0.93 22.33 24.18
N VAL A 41 -2.10 21.82 24.45
CA VAL A 41 -2.31 20.61 25.23
C VAL A 41 -3.26 19.72 24.46
N SER A 42 -2.92 18.47 24.30
CA SER A 42 -3.83 17.45 23.79
C SER A 42 -4.33 16.57 24.94
N ILE A 43 -5.61 16.34 24.95
CA ILE A 43 -6.26 15.44 25.91
C ILE A 43 -6.91 14.35 25.09
N ASN A 44 -6.59 13.11 25.37
CA ASN A 44 -7.22 11.95 24.76
C ASN A 44 -7.96 11.17 25.86
N GLY A 45 -9.18 10.75 25.58
CA GLY A 45 -9.96 9.86 26.43
C GLY A 45 -10.66 8.84 25.56
N ASN A 46 -10.54 7.58 25.90
CA ASN A 46 -11.16 6.47 25.19
C ASN A 46 -11.82 5.53 26.20
N ASN A 47 -13.04 5.06 25.90
CA ASN A 47 -13.78 4.14 26.76
C ASN A 47 -13.68 2.68 26.32
N ASP A 48 -13.01 2.40 25.19
CA ASP A 48 -12.84 1.07 24.62
C ASP A 48 -11.39 0.79 24.25
N SER A 49 -11.10 -0.36 23.67
CA SER A 49 -9.75 -0.76 23.28
C SER A 49 -9.00 0.39 22.59
N PRO A 50 -7.95 0.92 23.21
CA PRO A 50 -7.25 2.11 22.75
C PRO A 50 -6.50 1.89 21.42
N ASN A 51 -6.11 0.65 21.17
CA ASN A 51 -5.17 0.29 20.13
C ASN A 51 -5.61 0.77 18.74
N LYS A 52 -6.89 0.54 18.39
CA LYS A 52 -7.39 0.96 17.08
C LYS A 52 -7.56 2.48 16.94
N ALA A 53 -7.97 3.15 18.02
CA ALA A 53 -8.13 4.60 18.02
C ALA A 53 -6.79 5.35 18.12
N ALA A 54 -5.80 4.74 18.76
CA ALA A 54 -4.48 5.30 18.99
C ALA A 54 -3.42 4.81 17.98
N GLU A 55 -3.79 3.97 17.02
CA GLU A 55 -2.87 3.31 16.09
C GLU A 55 -1.87 4.28 15.44
N TYR A 56 -2.33 5.44 14.96
CA TYR A 56 -1.52 6.47 14.34
C TYR A 56 -1.50 7.78 15.12
N ARG A 57 -1.70 7.72 16.43
CA ARG A 57 -1.68 8.89 17.29
C ARG A 57 -0.54 8.80 18.27
N SER A 58 0.04 9.93 18.56
CA SER A 58 1.09 10.11 19.56
C SER A 58 0.66 9.76 20.98
N LEU A 59 -0.63 9.80 21.23
CA LEU A 59 -1.18 9.67 22.58
C LEU A 59 -1.71 8.26 22.80
N SER A 60 -1.23 7.61 23.84
CA SER A 60 -1.88 6.48 24.47
C SER A 60 -3.15 6.91 25.20
N ASP A 61 -3.78 6.00 25.89
CA ASP A 61 -4.99 6.26 26.65
C ASP A 61 -4.81 7.29 27.75
N GLU A 62 -5.82 8.14 27.90
CA GLU A 62 -6.02 9.06 29.04
C GLU A 62 -4.88 10.06 29.30
N ASP A 63 -4.00 10.29 28.36
CA ASP A 63 -2.84 11.15 28.58
C ASP A 63 -3.14 12.61 28.26
N LEU A 64 -2.67 13.45 29.16
CA LEU A 64 -2.53 14.88 28.96
C LEU A 64 -1.12 15.15 28.46
N VAL A 65 -0.97 15.50 27.19
CA VAL A 65 0.36 15.75 26.60
C VAL A 65 0.49 17.18 26.12
N GLY A 66 1.64 17.79 26.41
CA GLY A 66 2.01 19.09 25.87
C GLY A 66 2.40 18.99 24.40
N ILE A 67 1.82 19.84 23.58
CA ILE A 67 2.21 20.03 22.18
C ILE A 67 2.98 21.35 22.12
N TYR A 68 4.16 21.33 21.55
CA TYR A 68 4.94 22.54 21.31
C TYR A 68 5.60 22.52 19.94
N GLY A 69 5.76 23.67 19.36
CA GLY A 69 6.37 23.84 18.07
C GLY A 69 6.86 25.26 17.88
N GLY A 70 7.57 25.44 16.81
CA GLY A 70 8.03 26.77 16.42
C GLY A 70 8.63 26.76 15.03
N SER A 71 8.71 27.94 14.44
CA SER A 71 9.38 28.16 13.19
C SER A 71 10.27 29.40 13.27
N VAL A 72 11.28 29.38 12.45
CA VAL A 72 12.15 30.53 12.21
C VAL A 72 12.38 30.65 10.71
N ASP A 73 12.12 31.86 10.18
CA ASP A 73 12.42 32.22 8.79
C ASP A 73 13.35 33.45 8.81
N VAL A 74 14.45 33.34 8.08
CA VAL A 74 15.46 34.38 7.95
C VAL A 74 15.70 34.65 6.48
N ARG A 75 15.60 35.92 6.09
CA ARG A 75 15.99 36.40 4.77
C ARG A 75 17.05 37.50 4.93
N SER A 76 18.14 37.32 4.23
CA SER A 76 19.22 38.30 4.21
C SER A 76 19.88 38.34 2.82
N GLY A 77 19.59 39.38 2.06
CA GLY A 77 20.07 39.51 0.68
C GLY A 77 19.64 38.29 -0.19
N LYS A 78 20.62 37.47 -0.55
CA LYS A 78 20.44 36.30 -1.42
C LYS A 78 20.28 34.98 -0.67
N ILE A 79 20.20 35.02 0.64
CA ILE A 79 20.10 33.83 1.48
C ILE A 79 18.72 33.82 2.12
N GLU A 80 18.02 32.68 1.95
CA GLU A 80 16.78 32.37 2.63
C GLU A 80 16.98 31.08 3.41
N PHE A 81 16.68 31.10 4.70
CA PHE A 81 16.73 29.96 5.59
C PHE A 81 15.40 29.86 6.36
N GLY A 82 14.82 28.69 6.41
CA GLY A 82 13.70 28.42 7.28
C GLY A 82 13.90 27.08 7.98
N ALA A 83 13.40 27.03 9.21
CA ALA A 83 13.31 25.79 9.97
C ALA A 83 12.02 25.79 10.78
N GLU A 84 11.37 24.66 10.85
CA GLU A 84 10.18 24.45 11.65
C GLU A 84 10.25 23.11 12.38
N GLY A 85 9.58 23.04 13.52
CA GLY A 85 9.51 21.82 14.28
C GLY A 85 8.25 21.74 15.10
N ARG A 86 7.74 20.54 15.23
CA ARG A 86 6.63 20.16 16.08
C ARG A 86 7.00 18.95 16.91
N HIS A 87 6.60 18.98 18.15
CA HIS A 87 6.84 17.90 19.09
C HIS A 87 5.58 17.62 19.88
N ILE A 88 5.16 16.37 19.86
CA ILE A 88 4.03 15.87 20.60
C ILE A 88 4.51 14.60 21.29
N ASP A 89 4.74 14.66 22.61
CA ASP A 89 5.31 13.54 23.34
C ASP A 89 6.74 13.17 22.89
N THR A 90 7.31 12.12 23.48
CA THR A 90 8.70 11.68 23.21
C THR A 90 8.88 10.94 21.90
N VAL A 91 7.80 10.51 21.28
CA VAL A 91 7.78 9.60 20.11
C VAL A 91 7.00 10.15 18.90
N ASP A 92 6.61 11.41 18.91
CA ASP A 92 5.99 12.07 17.76
C ASP A 92 6.65 13.42 17.55
N GLN A 93 7.50 13.46 16.56
CA GLN A 93 8.34 14.61 16.25
C GLN A 93 8.36 14.83 14.73
N ASP A 94 8.31 16.10 14.35
CA ASP A 94 8.36 16.51 12.95
C ASP A 94 9.22 17.78 12.87
N TYR A 95 10.31 17.69 12.14
CA TYR A 95 11.22 18.82 11.92
C TYR A 95 11.52 18.95 10.44
N SER A 96 11.47 20.15 9.93
CA SER A 96 11.91 20.44 8.57
C SER A 96 12.76 21.69 8.50
N GLY A 97 13.56 21.77 7.46
CA GLY A 97 14.39 22.95 7.21
C GLY A 97 14.70 23.13 5.74
N HIS A 98 14.89 24.37 5.36
CA HIS A 98 15.32 24.71 4.00
C HIS A 98 16.36 25.81 4.01
N LEU A 99 17.23 25.77 3.03
CA LEU A 99 18.22 26.78 2.74
C LEU A 99 18.22 27.07 1.24
N ASP A 100 18.04 28.32 0.85
CA ASP A 100 18.22 28.81 -0.53
C ASP A 100 19.36 29.84 -0.55
N VAL A 101 20.31 29.65 -1.46
CA VAL A 101 21.42 30.58 -1.66
C VAL A 101 21.37 31.07 -3.12
N ASP A 102 20.94 32.33 -3.29
CA ASP A 102 20.89 33.04 -4.58
C ASP A 102 20.06 32.31 -5.65
N ARG A 103 19.12 31.44 -5.24
CA ARG A 103 18.38 30.53 -6.12
C ARG A 103 19.28 29.61 -6.96
N ILE A 104 20.55 29.50 -6.60
CA ILE A 104 21.55 28.64 -7.25
C ILE A 104 21.63 27.32 -6.52
N PHE A 105 21.68 27.35 -5.21
CA PHE A 105 21.77 26.18 -4.35
C PHE A 105 20.56 26.12 -3.42
N GLU A 106 19.87 25.01 -3.40
CA GLU A 106 18.76 24.73 -2.49
C GLU A 106 19.05 23.44 -1.73
N LEU A 107 18.77 23.46 -0.43
CA LEU A 107 18.79 22.30 0.45
C LEU A 107 17.47 22.26 1.22
N HIS A 108 16.80 21.14 1.18
CA HIS A 108 15.64 20.83 2.01
C HIS A 108 15.97 19.58 2.81
N GLY A 109 15.58 19.55 4.07
CA GLY A 109 15.73 18.37 4.92
C GLY A 109 14.57 18.22 5.87
N GLY A 110 14.29 16.99 6.26
CA GLY A 110 13.23 16.65 7.18
C GLY A 110 13.63 15.51 8.10
N TYR A 111 13.03 15.49 9.26
CA TYR A 111 13.04 14.39 10.21
C TYR A 111 11.63 14.19 10.75
N GLN A 112 11.17 12.97 10.73
CA GLN A 112 9.89 12.57 11.29
C GLN A 112 10.08 11.32 12.14
N GLU A 113 9.48 11.31 13.31
CA GLU A 113 9.42 10.16 14.19
C GLU A 113 7.99 9.99 14.70
N PHE A 114 7.47 8.77 14.69
CA PHE A 114 6.21 8.45 15.32
C PHE A 114 6.14 6.97 15.73
N LEU A 115 5.39 6.69 16.78
CA LEU A 115 5.12 5.33 17.21
C LEU A 115 3.80 4.83 16.59
N HIS A 116 3.90 3.81 15.75
CA HIS A 116 2.75 3.05 15.25
C HIS A 116 2.39 1.99 16.29
N ARG A 117 1.31 2.21 17.02
CA ARG A 117 0.80 1.26 18.01
C ARG A 117 0.00 0.18 17.31
N LEU A 118 0.32 -1.07 17.58
CA LEU A 118 -0.31 -2.22 16.98
C LEU A 118 -1.26 -2.87 17.98
N GLY A 119 -2.39 -3.35 17.47
CA GLY A 119 -3.32 -4.15 18.27
C GLY A 119 -2.76 -5.54 18.54
N GLN A 120 -3.16 -6.12 19.65
CA GLN A 120 -2.92 -7.51 19.95
C GLN A 120 -4.25 -8.27 19.90
N ASP A 121 -4.26 -9.45 19.27
CA ASP A 121 -5.33 -10.42 19.45
C ASP A 121 -4.91 -11.40 20.55
N GLU A 122 -5.62 -11.37 21.65
CA GLU A 122 -5.38 -12.29 22.79
C GLU A 122 -5.83 -13.73 22.49
N LEU A 123 -6.44 -13.97 21.32
CA LEU A 123 -6.94 -15.27 20.87
C LEU A 123 -7.95 -15.92 21.84
N LEU A 124 -8.68 -15.11 22.60
CA LEU A 124 -9.66 -15.59 23.59
C LEU A 124 -10.84 -16.30 22.93
N HIS A 125 -11.17 -15.92 21.71
CA HIS A 125 -12.25 -16.53 20.93
C HIS A 125 -11.97 -17.98 20.53
N ILE A 126 -10.70 -18.37 20.46
CA ILE A 126 -10.25 -19.74 20.22
C ILE A 126 -9.63 -20.37 21.48
N GLN A 127 -9.87 -19.76 22.65
CA GLN A 127 -9.45 -20.27 23.96
C GLN A 127 -7.93 -20.51 24.09
N ALA A 128 -7.14 -19.63 23.49
CA ALA A 128 -5.69 -19.74 23.55
C ALA A 128 -5.15 -19.70 24.99
N THR A 129 -4.21 -20.55 25.27
CA THR A 129 -3.51 -20.62 26.56
C THR A 129 -2.32 -19.67 26.55
N SER A 130 -2.17 -18.86 27.58
CA SER A 130 -0.95 -18.07 27.77
C SER A 130 0.26 -18.97 27.95
N ALA A 131 1.28 -18.76 27.13
CA ALA A 131 2.52 -19.53 27.18
C ALA A 131 3.73 -18.57 27.23
N ALA A 132 4.83 -19.02 27.79
CA ALA A 132 6.10 -18.32 27.64
C ALA A 132 6.67 -18.55 26.22
N PRO A 133 7.52 -17.64 25.69
CA PRO A 133 8.16 -17.83 24.39
C PRO A 133 8.81 -19.21 24.24
N GLY A 134 8.53 -19.90 23.14
CA GLY A 134 8.98 -21.26 22.86
C GLY A 134 8.27 -22.37 23.67
N MET A 135 7.39 -22.05 24.59
CA MET A 135 6.69 -23.04 25.41
C MET A 135 5.52 -23.71 24.69
N ALA A 136 4.94 -23.04 23.71
CA ALA A 136 3.88 -23.61 22.88
C ALA A 136 4.32 -24.93 22.23
N ALA A 137 5.51 -24.91 21.63
CA ALA A 137 6.11 -26.10 21.06
C ALA A 137 6.31 -27.23 22.06
N GLN A 138 6.64 -26.92 23.32
CA GLN A 138 6.78 -27.92 24.38
C GLN A 138 5.45 -28.52 24.82
N LEU A 139 4.37 -27.75 24.78
CA LEU A 139 3.02 -28.27 25.07
C LEU A 139 2.62 -29.35 24.06
N TRP A 140 2.98 -29.20 22.81
CA TRP A 140 2.71 -30.20 21.79
C TRP A 140 3.56 -31.46 21.95
N HIS A 141 4.81 -31.35 22.31
CA HIS A 141 5.70 -32.47 22.55
C HIS A 141 5.24 -33.37 23.69
N SER A 142 4.56 -32.85 24.68
CA SER A 142 4.08 -33.65 25.82
C SER A 142 2.87 -34.52 25.48
N TYR A 143 2.25 -34.32 24.32
CA TYR A 143 1.08 -35.05 23.84
C TYR A 143 1.42 -36.09 22.75
N GLU A 144 2.56 -36.74 22.84
CA GLU A 144 3.09 -37.68 21.86
C GLU A 144 2.07 -38.72 21.32
N TYR A 145 0.93 -38.86 21.94
CA TYR A 145 -0.20 -39.74 21.52
C TYR A 145 -1.57 -39.29 22.05
N ALA A 146 -1.73 -38.04 22.46
CA ALA A 146 -3.00 -37.59 23.01
C ALA A 146 -3.91 -37.01 21.91
N PRO A 147 -5.21 -37.34 21.90
CA PRO A 147 -6.16 -36.82 20.91
C PRO A 147 -6.50 -35.34 21.12
N ASP A 148 -5.92 -34.66 22.08
CA ASP A 148 -6.24 -33.29 22.44
C ASP A 148 -5.12 -32.31 22.02
N PHE A 149 -4.80 -32.30 20.72
CA PHE A 149 -3.88 -31.33 20.12
C PHE A 149 -4.47 -29.91 20.01
N ASP A 150 -5.60 -29.65 20.60
CA ASP A 150 -6.35 -28.40 20.48
C ASP A 150 -5.82 -27.32 21.44
N VAL A 151 -4.55 -26.99 21.41
CA VAL A 151 -4.01 -25.93 22.23
C VAL A 151 -3.55 -24.77 21.38
N ASN A 152 -4.46 -23.84 21.12
CA ASN A 152 -4.05 -22.50 20.69
C ASN A 152 -3.27 -21.81 21.83
N SER A 153 -2.26 -21.06 21.51
CA SER A 153 -1.42 -20.42 22.53
C SER A 153 -1.02 -19.00 22.15
N ASN A 154 -0.80 -18.19 23.18
CA ASN A 154 -0.28 -16.85 23.05
C ASN A 154 1.00 -16.74 23.88
N GLU A 155 2.13 -16.57 23.22
CA GLU A 155 3.45 -16.47 23.85
C GLU A 155 3.78 -15.06 24.34
N ALA A 156 2.97 -14.07 23.99
CA ALA A 156 3.16 -12.69 24.40
C ALA A 156 1.87 -12.07 24.95
N PRO A 157 1.25 -12.70 25.97
CA PRO A 157 -0.01 -12.19 26.54
C PRO A 157 0.20 -10.81 27.16
N ASN A 158 -0.75 -9.91 26.96
CA ASN A 158 -0.76 -8.54 27.47
C ASN A 158 0.46 -7.70 27.05
N LYS A 159 1.10 -8.01 25.93
CA LYS A 159 2.18 -7.18 25.40
C LYS A 159 1.62 -6.00 24.62
N ASP A 160 2.15 -4.82 24.91
CA ASP A 160 1.90 -3.64 24.08
C ASP A 160 2.80 -3.68 22.85
N PHE A 161 2.20 -3.96 21.70
CA PHE A 161 2.91 -3.97 20.43
C PHE A 161 2.96 -2.56 19.82
N GLY A 162 4.09 -2.26 19.20
CA GLY A 162 4.29 -1.02 18.50
C GLY A 162 5.63 -0.98 17.78
N VAL A 163 5.65 -0.26 16.67
CA VAL A 163 6.84 -0.04 15.85
C VAL A 163 7.10 1.45 15.76
N ASN A 164 8.28 1.87 16.19
CA ASN A 164 8.74 3.24 16.03
C ASN A 164 9.26 3.45 14.62
N TYR A 165 8.80 4.49 13.98
CA TYR A 165 9.23 4.93 12.65
C TYR A 165 10.07 6.17 12.77
N GLU A 166 11.32 6.10 12.34
CA GLU A 166 12.19 7.25 12.17
C GLU A 166 12.48 7.45 10.68
N LYS A 167 12.25 8.65 10.19
CA LYS A 167 12.52 8.99 8.80
C LYS A 167 13.35 10.26 8.71
N TYR A 168 14.40 10.20 7.93
CA TYR A 168 15.22 11.34 7.54
C TYR A 168 15.13 11.51 6.04
N ASP A 169 14.93 12.72 5.57
CA ASP A 169 15.03 13.04 4.15
C ASP A 169 15.84 14.30 3.91
N ALA A 170 16.54 14.32 2.80
CA ALA A 170 17.30 15.49 2.37
C ALA A 170 17.27 15.58 0.84
N THR A 171 17.03 16.79 0.34
CA THR A 171 17.08 17.09 -1.10
C THR A 171 18.00 18.28 -1.33
N THR A 172 19.02 18.07 -2.16
CA THR A 172 19.92 19.11 -2.59
C THR A 172 19.69 19.40 -4.07
N VAL A 173 19.57 20.67 -4.45
CA VAL A 173 19.39 21.10 -5.84
C VAL A 173 20.41 22.18 -6.18
N LEU A 174 21.07 22.01 -7.30
CA LEU A 174 21.97 22.99 -7.89
C LEU A 174 21.41 23.44 -9.24
N ARG A 175 21.09 24.72 -9.37
CA ARG A 175 20.80 25.34 -10.66
C ARG A 175 22.09 25.79 -11.31
N LEU A 176 22.25 25.45 -12.59
CA LEU A 176 23.48 25.78 -13.32
C LEU A 176 23.34 27.12 -14.01
N PRO A 177 23.97 28.19 -13.48
CA PRO A 177 23.85 29.56 -14.06
C PRO A 177 24.38 29.63 -15.50
N MET A 178 25.38 28.78 -15.81
CA MET A 178 25.99 28.73 -17.16
C MET A 178 25.10 28.07 -18.20
N VAL A 179 24.08 27.25 -17.77
CA VAL A 179 23.13 26.60 -18.63
C VAL A 179 21.72 26.87 -18.08
N PRO A 180 21.15 28.05 -18.38
CA PRO A 180 19.83 28.42 -17.87
C PRO A 180 18.77 27.35 -18.20
N GLY A 181 18.00 26.96 -17.19
CA GLY A 181 16.95 25.94 -17.32
C GLY A 181 17.42 24.52 -16.98
N VAL A 182 18.69 24.32 -16.60
CA VAL A 182 19.18 23.03 -16.11
C VAL A 182 19.38 23.06 -14.60
N LYS A 183 18.83 22.02 -13.95
CA LYS A 183 19.05 21.74 -12.52
C LYS A 183 19.52 20.31 -12.37
N VAL A 184 20.41 20.09 -11.41
CA VAL A 184 20.83 18.77 -10.95
C VAL A 184 20.60 18.67 -9.45
N GLY A 185 20.27 17.49 -8.98
CA GLY A 185 20.05 17.31 -7.55
C GLY A 185 20.18 15.87 -7.12
N VAL A 186 20.14 15.70 -5.82
CA VAL A 186 20.09 14.38 -5.17
C VAL A 186 19.05 14.44 -4.07
N HIS A 187 18.19 13.44 -4.03
CA HIS A 187 17.31 13.19 -2.91
C HIS A 187 17.83 11.95 -2.17
N TYR A 188 17.99 12.08 -0.87
CA TYR A 188 18.36 10.98 0.04
C TYR A 188 17.24 10.78 1.04
N ARG A 189 16.87 9.52 1.32
CA ARG A 189 15.93 9.12 2.37
C ARG A 189 16.53 7.97 3.15
N TYR A 190 16.40 8.05 4.46
CA TYR A 190 16.66 6.97 5.40
C TYR A 190 15.42 6.75 6.24
N GLU A 191 14.99 5.51 6.39
CA GLU A 191 13.88 5.12 7.25
C GLU A 191 14.31 3.95 8.12
N ASN A 192 14.05 4.07 9.42
CA ASN A 192 14.28 3.03 10.41
C ASN A 192 12.95 2.63 11.04
N ARG A 193 12.75 1.34 11.21
CA ARG A 193 11.59 0.75 11.87
C ARG A 193 12.09 -0.17 12.97
N GLU A 194 11.75 0.14 14.22
CA GLU A 194 12.22 -0.61 15.38
C GLU A 194 11.07 -0.85 16.36
N GLY A 195 10.90 -2.08 16.83
CA GLY A 195 9.85 -2.41 17.78
C GLY A 195 9.40 -3.86 17.72
N HIS A 196 8.14 -4.08 18.03
CA HIS A 196 7.56 -5.41 18.09
C HIS A 196 6.16 -5.45 17.49
N GLN A 197 5.84 -6.55 16.83
CA GLN A 197 4.49 -6.83 16.36
C GLN A 197 4.08 -8.28 16.65
N GLN A 198 2.79 -8.53 16.74
CA GLN A 198 2.28 -9.88 16.84
C GLN A 198 2.42 -10.59 15.49
N ALA A 199 2.95 -11.80 15.49
CA ALA A 199 2.95 -12.71 14.35
C ALA A 199 2.20 -13.99 14.71
N MET A 200 1.50 -14.57 13.72
CA MET A 200 0.73 -15.78 13.90
C MET A 200 1.39 -16.93 13.17
N GLY A 201 1.75 -17.97 13.92
CA GLY A 201 2.10 -19.27 13.37
C GLY A 201 0.88 -20.18 13.36
N MET A 202 0.78 -21.01 12.35
CA MET A 202 -0.28 -22.02 12.25
C MET A 202 0.33 -23.41 12.24
N SER A 203 -0.41 -24.35 12.79
CA SER A 203 -0.01 -25.74 12.69
C SER A 203 -0.06 -26.24 11.25
N LYS A 204 0.58 -27.37 11.00
CA LYS A 204 0.58 -28.08 9.73
C LYS A 204 -0.83 -28.43 9.25
N CYS A 205 -1.76 -28.65 10.15
CA CYS A 205 -3.16 -28.92 9.86
C CYS A 205 -3.92 -27.68 9.36
N GLY A 206 -3.27 -26.55 9.21
CA GLY A 206 -3.80 -25.36 8.55
C GLY A 206 -4.82 -24.54 9.34
N SER A 207 -5.50 -25.10 10.34
CA SER A 207 -6.52 -24.38 11.11
C SER A 207 -6.72 -24.91 12.52
N CYS A 208 -6.01 -25.96 12.90
CA CYS A 208 -6.26 -26.63 14.17
C CYS A 208 -5.65 -25.87 15.34
N HIS A 209 -4.45 -25.35 15.18
CA HIS A 209 -3.74 -24.66 16.25
C HIS A 209 -3.13 -23.36 15.75
N VAL A 210 -3.26 -22.34 16.53
CA VAL A 210 -2.68 -21.01 16.28
C VAL A 210 -1.77 -20.64 17.44
N VAL A 211 -0.59 -20.15 17.11
CA VAL A 211 0.36 -19.61 18.07
C VAL A 211 0.61 -18.15 17.75
N ALA A 212 0.35 -17.29 18.71
CA ALA A 212 0.74 -15.90 18.63
C ALA A 212 2.14 -15.71 19.20
N HIS A 213 3.01 -15.16 18.39
CA HIS A 213 4.40 -14.87 18.72
C HIS A 213 4.64 -13.37 18.85
N ASP A 214 5.70 -13.05 19.57
CA ASP A 214 6.30 -11.73 19.61
C ASP A 214 7.38 -11.65 18.53
N LYS A 215 7.10 -10.92 17.45
CA LYS A 215 8.04 -10.69 16.37
C LYS A 215 8.79 -9.39 16.59
N ASP A 216 10.11 -9.47 16.66
CA ASP A 216 11.00 -8.33 16.63
C ASP A 216 11.00 -7.65 15.25
N ILE A 217 11.12 -6.34 15.25
CA ILE A 217 11.24 -5.50 14.05
C ILE A 217 12.43 -4.59 14.21
N ASP A 218 13.43 -4.77 13.37
CA ASP A 218 14.60 -3.90 13.22
C ASP A 218 14.98 -3.84 11.74
N GLU A 219 14.40 -2.87 11.03
CA GLU A 219 14.48 -2.77 9.58
C GLU A 219 14.94 -1.39 9.16
N THR A 220 15.80 -1.32 8.16
CA THR A 220 16.23 -0.05 7.57
C THR A 220 16.00 0.00 6.06
N THR A 221 15.58 1.17 5.58
CA THR A 221 15.45 1.45 4.14
C THR A 221 16.26 2.68 3.80
N GLN A 222 17.08 2.61 2.75
CA GLN A 222 17.84 3.75 2.26
C GLN A 222 17.57 4.00 0.78
N ASP A 223 17.29 5.25 0.43
CA ASP A 223 17.08 5.70 -0.93
C ASP A 223 18.12 6.73 -1.35
N TYR A 224 18.76 6.50 -2.49
CA TYR A 224 19.64 7.46 -3.16
C TYR A 224 19.05 7.78 -4.54
N LYS A 225 18.63 9.02 -4.74
CA LYS A 225 17.94 9.41 -5.97
C LYS A 225 18.56 10.69 -6.59
N PRO A 226 19.65 10.57 -7.36
CA PRO A 226 20.09 11.67 -8.22
C PRO A 226 19.07 11.95 -9.33
N PHE A 227 18.97 13.22 -9.72
CA PHE A 227 18.10 13.65 -10.80
C PHE A 227 18.66 14.85 -11.57
N VAL A 228 18.18 15.01 -12.79
CA VAL A 228 18.41 16.18 -13.63
C VAL A 228 17.10 16.67 -14.21
N GLU A 229 16.86 17.97 -14.11
CA GLU A 229 15.75 18.66 -14.76
C GLU A 229 16.26 19.59 -15.85
N VAL A 230 15.59 19.59 -16.98
CA VAL A 230 15.91 20.44 -18.13
C VAL A 230 14.66 21.17 -18.60
N ASN A 231 14.69 22.50 -18.61
CA ASN A 231 13.62 23.37 -19.09
C ASN A 231 14.14 24.27 -20.20
N LEU A 232 13.91 23.89 -21.45
CA LEU A 232 14.41 24.57 -22.63
C LEU A 232 13.24 25.03 -23.52
N GLY A 233 12.74 26.22 -23.26
CA GLY A 233 11.67 26.82 -24.03
C GLY A 233 10.36 26.02 -23.94
N GLN A 234 10.06 25.25 -24.99
CA GLN A 234 8.84 24.44 -25.07
C GLN A 234 9.01 23.03 -24.49
N LEU A 235 10.23 22.62 -24.16
CA LEU A 235 10.57 21.30 -23.66
C LEU A 235 10.91 21.37 -22.17
N SER A 236 10.21 20.58 -21.37
CA SER A 236 10.57 20.26 -19.97
C SER A 236 10.80 18.76 -19.85
N MET A 237 11.91 18.36 -19.28
CA MET A 237 12.27 16.95 -19.06
C MET A 237 12.88 16.78 -17.68
N GLU A 238 12.65 15.63 -17.09
CA GLU A 238 13.31 15.16 -15.88
C GLU A 238 13.75 13.72 -16.07
N TYR A 239 14.96 13.42 -15.67
CA TYR A 239 15.45 12.07 -15.46
C TYR A 239 15.87 11.89 -14.02
N SER A 240 15.48 10.76 -13.41
CA SER A 240 15.96 10.36 -12.09
C SER A 240 16.32 8.89 -12.07
N PHE A 241 17.31 8.57 -11.26
CA PHE A 241 17.72 7.21 -10.94
C PHE A 241 17.53 7.00 -9.44
N LEU A 242 16.84 5.94 -9.03
CA LEU A 242 16.73 5.54 -7.62
C LEU A 242 17.51 4.25 -7.42
N TYR A 243 18.30 4.24 -6.37
CA TYR A 243 18.86 3.02 -5.78
C TYR A 243 18.34 2.94 -4.35
N ARG A 244 17.69 1.81 -4.03
CA ARG A 244 17.14 1.51 -2.70
C ARG A 244 17.76 0.24 -2.17
N THR A 245 18.11 0.24 -0.88
CA THR A 245 18.37 -0.96 -0.09
C THR A 245 17.33 -1.10 1.00
N PHE A 246 16.96 -2.31 1.28
CA PHE A 246 16.18 -2.70 2.44
C PHE A 246 16.95 -3.79 3.18
N ASP A 247 17.31 -3.50 4.42
CA ASP A 247 18.10 -4.39 5.28
C ASP A 247 17.25 -4.76 6.51
N ASN A 248 17.28 -6.02 6.91
CA ASN A 248 16.51 -6.55 8.03
C ASN A 248 17.43 -7.12 9.09
N HIS A 249 17.49 -6.45 10.23
CA HIS A 249 18.31 -6.84 11.38
C HIS A 249 17.49 -7.45 12.51
N SER A 250 16.20 -7.70 12.28
CA SER A 250 15.29 -8.30 13.26
C SER A 250 15.79 -9.67 13.70
N ASP A 251 15.58 -9.98 14.97
CA ASP A 251 15.83 -11.32 15.48
C ASP A 251 14.98 -12.37 14.76
N HIS A 252 15.54 -13.54 14.53
CA HIS A 252 14.86 -14.64 13.85
C HIS A 252 13.73 -15.19 14.72
N LEU A 253 12.50 -15.04 14.25
CA LEU A 253 11.35 -15.68 14.85
C LEU A 253 11.22 -17.11 14.36
N ASN A 254 11.35 -18.07 15.26
CA ASN A 254 11.25 -19.48 14.94
C ASN A 254 9.91 -20.05 15.41
N HIS A 255 9.30 -20.83 14.54
CA HIS A 255 8.05 -21.56 14.83
C HIS A 255 8.29 -23.07 14.68
N LEU A 256 7.78 -23.84 15.63
CA LEU A 256 7.84 -25.28 15.61
C LEU A 256 6.48 -25.85 15.17
N TYR A 257 6.49 -26.58 14.06
CA TYR A 257 5.28 -27.14 13.48
C TYR A 257 4.85 -28.45 14.15
N ASP A 258 3.54 -28.67 14.21
CA ASP A 258 2.95 -29.89 14.74
C ASP A 258 3.43 -31.14 13.97
N PRO A 259 3.42 -32.31 14.61
CA PRO A 259 3.57 -33.55 13.90
C PRO A 259 2.44 -33.75 12.88
N ALA A 260 2.77 -34.29 11.72
CA ALA A 260 1.78 -34.65 10.73
C ALA A 260 0.96 -35.84 11.25
N VAL A 261 -0.35 -35.66 11.32
CA VAL A 261 -1.30 -36.71 11.72
C VAL A 261 -2.23 -36.98 10.55
N HIS A 262 -2.47 -38.25 10.25
CA HIS A 262 -3.40 -38.61 9.19
C HIS A 262 -4.82 -38.14 9.53
N PRO A 263 -5.46 -37.34 8.66
CA PRO A 263 -6.72 -36.67 8.99
C PRO A 263 -7.88 -37.61 9.29
N PHE A 264 -7.85 -38.84 8.71
CA PHE A 264 -8.94 -39.81 8.90
C PHE A 264 -8.64 -40.91 9.89
N THR A 265 -7.39 -41.33 9.98
CA THR A 265 -7.00 -42.41 10.89
C THR A 265 -6.52 -41.93 12.22
N GLY A 266 -6.19 -40.66 12.34
CA GLY A 266 -5.55 -40.08 13.53
C GLY A 266 -4.20 -40.72 13.86
N THR A 267 -3.63 -41.49 12.91
CA THR A 267 -2.34 -42.15 13.11
C THR A 267 -1.23 -41.31 12.58
N TRP A 268 -0.24 -41.14 13.40
CA TRP A 268 1.03 -40.56 13.02
C TRP A 268 2.00 -41.71 12.70
N ASP A 269 2.60 -41.67 11.53
CA ASP A 269 3.62 -42.65 11.16
C ASP A 269 5.00 -42.00 11.10
N PRO A 270 5.83 -42.17 12.14
CA PRO A 270 7.15 -41.61 12.18
C PRO A 270 8.15 -42.34 11.28
N ILE A 271 7.77 -43.50 10.72
CA ILE A 271 8.73 -44.41 10.07
C ILE A 271 8.70 -44.23 8.56
N THR A 272 7.54 -44.04 7.97
CA THR A 272 7.39 -43.95 6.52
C THR A 272 7.81 -42.62 5.96
N ASN A 273 7.94 -41.61 6.78
CA ASN A 273 8.23 -40.25 6.34
C ASN A 273 7.19 -39.67 5.37
N ASP A 274 6.06 -40.37 5.25
CA ASP A 274 4.92 -39.94 4.45
C ASP A 274 4.27 -38.75 5.13
N LYS A 275 4.69 -37.61 4.70
CA LYS A 275 4.18 -36.35 5.14
C LYS A 275 2.99 -36.01 4.28
N TYR A 276 1.84 -35.82 4.91
CA TYR A 276 0.60 -35.56 4.22
C TYR A 276 0.64 -34.30 3.38
N GLY A 277 0.12 -34.40 2.17
CA GLY A 277 -0.06 -33.27 1.28
C GLY A 277 1.22 -32.54 0.91
N GLY A 278 2.34 -33.28 0.77
CA GLY A 278 3.61 -32.67 0.41
C GLY A 278 4.25 -31.75 1.48
N VAL A 279 3.58 -31.56 2.63
CA VAL A 279 4.17 -30.80 3.73
C VAL A 279 5.29 -31.61 4.37
N ASN A 280 6.51 -31.18 4.14
CA ASN A 280 7.70 -31.94 4.51
C ASN A 280 8.26 -31.62 5.89
N TYR A 281 7.67 -30.70 6.63
CA TYR A 281 8.20 -30.19 7.89
C TYR A 281 7.29 -30.51 9.07
N ASP A 282 7.87 -30.95 10.15
CA ASP A 282 7.23 -31.09 11.44
C ASP A 282 8.26 -30.84 12.58
N TYR A 283 7.84 -30.96 13.82
CA TYR A 283 8.70 -30.70 14.98
C TYR A 283 10.03 -31.52 14.98
N ARG A 284 10.11 -32.63 14.24
CA ARG A 284 11.32 -33.45 14.12
C ARG A 284 12.37 -32.81 13.22
N ASP A 285 11.93 -31.93 12.33
CA ASP A 285 12.82 -31.19 11.45
C ASP A 285 13.43 -29.97 12.16
N GLY A 286 12.93 -29.67 13.36
CA GLY A 286 13.32 -28.51 14.16
C GLY A 286 12.46 -27.27 13.88
N PRO A 287 12.75 -26.17 14.55
CA PRO A 287 12.06 -24.93 14.30
C PRO A 287 12.43 -24.34 12.93
N LEU A 288 11.45 -23.78 12.25
CA LEU A 288 11.64 -23.06 11.00
C LEU A 288 11.40 -21.56 11.21
N GLU A 289 12.09 -20.75 10.46
CA GLU A 289 11.92 -19.32 10.51
C GLU A 289 10.51 -18.92 10.01
N LEU A 290 9.87 -18.01 10.74
CA LEU A 290 8.52 -17.54 10.47
C LEU A 290 8.52 -16.04 10.19
N SER A 291 7.81 -15.65 9.10
CA SER A 291 7.40 -14.26 8.91
C SER A 291 8.53 -13.22 8.81
N ARG A 292 9.73 -13.60 8.37
CA ARG A 292 10.82 -12.65 8.11
C ARG A 292 10.58 -11.88 6.82
N ASN A 293 10.81 -10.58 6.83
CA ASN A 293 10.85 -9.77 5.64
C ASN A 293 12.21 -9.92 4.96
N PRO A 294 12.27 -10.39 3.70
CA PRO A 294 13.56 -10.59 3.03
C PRO A 294 14.27 -9.26 2.76
N GLU A 295 15.59 -9.27 2.83
CA GLU A 295 16.41 -8.16 2.38
C GLU A 295 16.28 -7.99 0.86
N ALA A 296 16.32 -6.76 0.39
CA ALA A 296 16.10 -6.47 -1.03
C ALA A 296 16.85 -5.23 -1.51
N THR A 297 17.19 -5.24 -2.78
CA THR A 297 17.65 -4.05 -3.49
C THR A 297 16.65 -3.66 -4.58
N LYS A 298 16.60 -2.36 -4.91
CA LYS A 298 15.74 -1.88 -6.00
C LYS A 298 16.41 -0.74 -6.75
N THR A 299 16.39 -0.85 -8.07
CA THR A 299 16.78 0.23 -8.97
C THR A 299 15.58 0.74 -9.75
N VAL A 300 15.51 2.07 -9.97
CA VAL A 300 14.46 2.65 -10.80
C VAL A 300 15.05 3.74 -11.69
N HIS A 301 14.88 3.59 -12.99
CA HIS A 301 15.10 4.64 -13.97
C HIS A 301 13.76 5.28 -14.33
N HIS A 302 13.66 6.60 -14.17
CA HIS A 302 12.45 7.33 -14.48
C HIS A 302 12.76 8.53 -15.38
N VAL A 303 12.14 8.55 -16.55
CA VAL A 303 12.15 9.69 -17.48
C VAL A 303 10.73 10.23 -17.59
N LYS A 304 10.56 11.52 -17.47
CA LYS A 304 9.29 12.20 -17.81
C LYS A 304 9.58 13.48 -18.56
N GLY A 305 8.65 13.85 -19.44
CA GLY A 305 8.80 15.07 -20.20
C GLY A 305 7.50 15.61 -20.71
N LYS A 306 7.53 16.88 -21.05
CA LYS A 306 6.44 17.62 -21.66
C LYS A 306 6.99 18.50 -22.77
N TYR A 307 6.31 18.48 -23.91
CA TYR A 307 6.59 19.37 -25.02
C TYR A 307 5.35 20.18 -25.38
N ASP A 308 5.44 21.51 -25.29
CA ASP A 308 4.37 22.42 -25.68
C ASP A 308 4.45 22.68 -27.19
N ILE A 309 3.68 21.90 -27.99
CA ILE A 309 3.62 22.03 -29.45
C ILE A 309 3.19 23.45 -29.84
N SER A 310 2.26 23.99 -29.08
CA SER A 310 1.78 25.37 -29.21
C SER A 310 1.18 25.84 -27.88
N LYS A 311 0.74 27.11 -27.82
CA LYS A 311 0.03 27.63 -26.63
C LYS A 311 -1.22 26.83 -26.26
N ASN A 312 -1.76 26.08 -27.19
CA ASN A 312 -3.02 25.36 -27.05
C ASN A 312 -2.86 23.83 -27.03
N GLN A 313 -1.66 23.31 -27.29
CA GLN A 313 -1.43 21.87 -27.40
C GLN A 313 -0.13 21.48 -26.73
N SER A 314 -0.19 20.39 -26.00
CA SER A 314 0.98 19.79 -25.38
C SER A 314 0.95 18.26 -25.47
N VAL A 315 2.13 17.68 -25.52
CA VAL A 315 2.38 16.24 -25.37
C VAL A 315 3.19 16.04 -24.11
N SER A 316 2.81 15.08 -23.30
CA SER A 316 3.60 14.61 -22.15
C SER A 316 3.90 13.13 -22.35
N PHE A 317 5.09 12.72 -21.95
CA PHE A 317 5.52 11.33 -21.99
C PHE A 317 6.22 10.96 -20.71
N GLY A 318 6.25 9.67 -20.41
CA GLY A 318 6.97 9.12 -19.28
C GLY A 318 7.36 7.68 -19.54
N TYR A 319 8.46 7.27 -18.93
CA TYR A 319 8.91 5.90 -18.92
C TYR A 319 9.56 5.59 -17.58
N ILE A 320 9.21 4.44 -17.02
CA ILE A 320 9.78 3.88 -15.79
C ILE A 320 10.28 2.49 -16.12
N HIS A 321 11.50 2.20 -15.71
CA HIS A 321 12.03 0.85 -15.61
C HIS A 321 12.47 0.63 -14.19
N SER A 322 11.98 -0.43 -13.55
CA SER A 322 12.30 -0.79 -12.17
C SER A 322 12.69 -2.26 -12.12
N PHE A 323 13.75 -2.53 -11.39
CA PHE A 323 14.21 -3.88 -11.09
C PHE A 323 14.37 -4.00 -9.56
N ALA A 324 13.77 -5.01 -8.98
CA ALA A 324 13.88 -5.33 -7.56
C ALA A 324 14.36 -6.77 -7.42
N GLU A 325 15.33 -6.99 -6.56
CA GLU A 325 15.99 -8.26 -6.32
C GLU A 325 15.89 -8.62 -4.84
N ASN A 326 15.51 -9.84 -4.55
CA ASN A 326 15.51 -10.41 -3.21
C ASN A 326 16.92 -10.90 -2.88
N GLN A 327 17.54 -10.36 -1.82
CA GLN A 327 18.90 -10.68 -1.42
C GLN A 327 18.98 -11.84 -0.42
N SER A 328 17.84 -12.35 0.06
CA SER A 328 17.78 -13.38 1.10
C SER A 328 17.45 -14.78 0.55
N ALA A 329 17.34 -14.95 -0.76
CA ALA A 329 16.93 -16.23 -1.36
C ALA A 329 17.85 -17.40 -0.94
N ASP A 330 19.16 -17.20 -1.00
CA ASP A 330 20.16 -18.21 -0.65
C ASP A 330 20.13 -18.58 0.84
N GLU A 331 19.79 -17.63 1.70
CA GLU A 331 19.74 -17.83 3.16
C GLU A 331 18.61 -18.80 3.56
N TYR A 332 17.52 -18.82 2.78
CA TYR A 332 16.38 -19.69 3.04
C TYR A 332 16.47 -21.06 2.35
N GLY A 333 17.61 -21.39 1.76
CA GLY A 333 17.82 -22.65 1.06
C GLY A 333 17.05 -22.77 -0.25
N ILE A 334 16.62 -21.64 -0.80
CA ILE A 334 16.01 -21.52 -2.14
C ILE A 334 17.17 -21.35 -3.13
N GLU A 335 18.05 -22.33 -3.17
CA GLU A 335 19.24 -22.29 -4.04
C GLU A 335 18.83 -22.23 -5.51
N GLY A 336 19.39 -21.26 -6.23
CA GLY A 336 19.28 -21.14 -7.69
C GLY A 336 18.04 -20.42 -8.18
N HIS A 337 17.25 -19.81 -7.28
CA HIS A 337 16.08 -19.02 -7.65
C HIS A 337 16.33 -17.53 -7.45
N GLU A 338 16.38 -16.80 -8.53
CA GLU A 338 16.39 -15.35 -8.51
C GLU A 338 14.95 -14.90 -8.30
N LEU A 339 14.64 -14.34 -7.13
CA LEU A 339 13.31 -13.80 -6.82
C LEU A 339 13.28 -12.32 -7.22
N ASP A 340 13.22 -12.10 -8.51
CA ASP A 340 13.33 -10.78 -9.09
C ASP A 340 11.95 -10.26 -9.54
N THR A 341 11.82 -8.95 -9.54
CA THR A 341 10.66 -8.30 -10.14
C THR A 341 11.10 -7.19 -11.07
N THR A 342 10.77 -7.33 -12.33
CA THR A 342 10.93 -6.30 -13.35
C THR A 342 9.61 -5.58 -13.58
N TYR A 343 9.64 -4.27 -13.62
CA TYR A 343 8.50 -3.43 -13.94
C TYR A 343 8.88 -2.37 -14.97
N ASP A 344 8.21 -2.40 -16.11
CA ASP A 344 8.32 -1.40 -17.16
C ASP A 344 6.99 -0.70 -17.37
N ALA A 345 7.01 0.63 -17.49
CA ALA A 345 5.81 1.38 -17.82
C ALA A 345 6.12 2.57 -18.72
N GLY A 346 5.37 2.67 -19.81
CA GLY A 346 5.39 3.80 -20.72
C GLY A 346 4.07 4.55 -20.75
N MET A 347 4.10 5.87 -20.77
CA MET A 347 2.89 6.68 -20.95
C MET A 347 3.09 7.79 -21.99
N LEU A 348 2.03 8.07 -22.73
CA LEU A 348 1.93 9.19 -23.66
C LEU A 348 0.59 9.89 -23.48
N SER A 349 0.61 11.20 -23.36
CA SER A 349 -0.58 12.02 -23.22
C SER A 349 -0.53 13.21 -24.19
N TRP A 350 -1.61 13.42 -24.93
CA TRP A 350 -1.81 14.61 -25.73
C TRP A 350 -3.02 15.38 -25.21
N THR A 351 -2.85 16.70 -25.07
CA THR A 351 -3.91 17.58 -24.63
C THR A 351 -3.98 18.79 -25.57
N ALA A 352 -5.19 19.10 -26.03
CA ALA A 352 -5.43 20.22 -26.96
C ALA A 352 -6.67 21.02 -26.59
N ASN A 353 -6.53 22.33 -26.48
CA ASN A 353 -7.63 23.28 -26.49
C ASN A 353 -7.96 23.61 -27.96
N LEU A 354 -8.85 22.82 -28.58
CA LEU A 354 -9.22 22.98 -29.99
C LEU A 354 -9.96 24.30 -30.24
N THR A 355 -10.73 24.71 -29.23
CA THR A 355 -11.35 26.04 -29.15
C THR A 355 -11.30 26.58 -27.73
N ARG A 356 -11.78 27.78 -27.48
CA ARG A 356 -11.89 28.33 -26.10
C ARG A 356 -12.79 27.48 -25.20
N ASP A 357 -13.72 26.74 -25.79
CA ASP A 357 -14.74 25.99 -25.06
C ASP A 357 -14.59 24.48 -25.19
N LEU A 358 -13.66 23.99 -26.03
CA LEU A 358 -13.44 22.57 -26.29
C LEU A 358 -12.00 22.17 -26.00
N LEU A 359 -11.85 21.31 -25.00
CA LEU A 359 -10.58 20.64 -24.67
C LEU A 359 -10.75 19.14 -24.92
N VAL A 360 -9.75 18.56 -25.57
CA VAL A 360 -9.64 17.12 -25.81
C VAL A 360 -8.33 16.63 -25.22
N SER A 361 -8.33 15.46 -24.59
CA SER A 361 -7.12 14.76 -24.18
C SER A 361 -7.17 13.29 -24.56
N LEU A 362 -6.05 12.77 -25.02
CA LEU A 362 -5.82 11.37 -25.30
C LEU A 362 -4.65 10.89 -24.43
N ASN A 363 -4.82 9.76 -23.76
CA ASN A 363 -3.80 9.19 -22.89
C ASN A 363 -3.65 7.72 -23.25
N GLY A 364 -2.43 7.27 -23.35
CA GLY A 364 -2.07 5.85 -23.49
C GLY A 364 -1.06 5.48 -22.41
N ARG A 365 -1.21 4.30 -21.83
CA ARG A 365 -0.28 3.71 -20.87
C ARG A 365 -0.12 2.24 -21.18
N TYR A 366 1.10 1.77 -21.12
CA TYR A 366 1.44 0.36 -21.16
C TYR A 366 2.32 0.01 -19.98
N GLN A 367 2.08 -1.14 -19.36
CA GLN A 367 2.85 -1.65 -18.24
C GLN A 367 3.15 -3.12 -18.50
N PHE A 368 4.35 -3.51 -18.15
CA PHE A 368 4.82 -4.88 -18.12
C PHE A 368 5.34 -5.16 -16.71
N ILE A 369 4.93 -6.26 -16.13
CA ILE A 369 5.38 -6.76 -14.83
C ILE A 369 5.80 -8.20 -15.07
N ASP A 370 6.99 -8.53 -14.62
CA ASP A 370 7.56 -9.86 -14.64
C ASP A 370 8.11 -10.12 -13.25
N SER A 371 7.57 -11.10 -12.57
CA SER A 371 7.91 -11.40 -11.19
C SER A 371 8.16 -12.89 -11.05
N ASP A 372 9.42 -13.23 -10.84
CA ASP A 372 9.83 -14.57 -10.52
C ASP A 372 9.41 -14.91 -9.09
N SER A 373 9.09 -16.14 -8.85
CA SER A 373 8.82 -16.66 -7.52
C SER A 373 9.62 -17.94 -7.27
N ALA A 374 9.70 -18.31 -6.00
CA ALA A 374 10.36 -19.55 -5.65
C ALA A 374 9.58 -20.75 -6.18
N ASP A 375 10.25 -21.59 -6.94
CA ASP A 375 9.76 -22.93 -7.25
C ASP A 375 9.74 -23.75 -5.97
N ILE A 376 8.58 -24.04 -5.47
CA ILE A 376 8.43 -24.89 -4.29
C ILE A 376 8.21 -26.31 -4.77
N ASP A 377 9.26 -27.13 -4.65
CA ASP A 377 9.19 -28.55 -4.89
C ASP A 377 8.45 -29.23 -3.72
N LEU A 378 7.17 -29.44 -3.91
CA LEU A 378 6.34 -30.18 -2.96
C LEU A 378 6.55 -31.68 -3.16
N LYS A 379 7.70 -32.21 -2.76
CA LYS A 379 8.03 -33.63 -2.83
C LYS A 379 7.09 -34.45 -1.97
N GLY A 380 6.03 -34.90 -2.57
CA GLY A 380 5.31 -36.07 -2.16
C GLY A 380 5.74 -37.23 -3.06
N ASP A 381 5.67 -38.40 -2.49
CA ASP A 381 6.06 -39.68 -3.02
C ASP A 381 5.58 -39.90 -4.49
N SER A 382 6.41 -39.81 -5.46
CA SER A 382 6.22 -40.16 -6.88
C SER A 382 5.66 -39.12 -7.87
N ASN A 383 5.09 -38.03 -7.47
CA ASN A 383 4.78 -36.93 -8.38
C ASN A 383 5.56 -35.71 -7.92
N ASP A 384 6.56 -35.32 -8.69
CA ASP A 384 7.30 -34.06 -8.49
C ASP A 384 6.33 -32.90 -8.77
N TRP A 385 5.83 -32.30 -7.70
CA TRP A 385 5.01 -31.11 -7.78
C TRP A 385 5.89 -29.91 -7.57
N THR A 386 6.14 -29.20 -8.63
CA THR A 386 6.75 -27.88 -8.56
C THR A 386 5.64 -26.86 -8.55
N ARG A 387 5.56 -26.04 -7.53
CA ARG A 387 4.69 -24.88 -7.53
C ARG A 387 5.47 -23.72 -8.08
N ASP A 388 5.19 -23.38 -9.31
CA ASP A 388 5.66 -22.19 -9.97
C ASP A 388 4.60 -21.09 -9.84
N SER A 389 4.92 -19.98 -9.21
CA SER A 389 4.04 -18.84 -9.02
C SER A 389 4.52 -17.59 -9.74
N ASP A 390 5.38 -17.74 -10.74
CA ASP A 390 5.81 -16.64 -11.60
C ASP A 390 4.62 -15.90 -12.20
N GLU A 391 4.67 -14.59 -12.20
CA GLU A 391 3.61 -13.75 -12.77
C GLU A 391 4.16 -12.85 -13.87
N GLU A 392 3.72 -13.08 -15.10
CA GLU A 392 3.86 -12.12 -16.19
C GLU A 392 2.54 -11.36 -16.39
N ARG A 393 2.59 -10.05 -16.40
CA ARG A 393 1.40 -9.23 -16.55
C ARG A 393 1.61 -8.06 -17.50
N ASN A 394 0.73 -7.96 -18.49
CA ASN A 394 0.72 -6.90 -19.49
C ASN A 394 -0.55 -6.05 -19.35
N ILE A 395 -0.42 -4.76 -19.05
CA ILE A 395 -1.57 -3.86 -18.91
C ILE A 395 -1.47 -2.76 -19.96
N ALA A 396 -2.43 -2.72 -20.88
CA ALA A 396 -2.59 -1.63 -21.83
C ALA A 396 -3.82 -0.80 -21.48
N ASN A 397 -3.66 0.52 -21.37
CA ASN A 397 -4.76 1.44 -21.09
C ASN A 397 -4.77 2.59 -22.10
N VAL A 398 -5.92 2.83 -22.69
CA VAL A 398 -6.15 3.97 -23.62
C VAL A 398 -7.38 4.73 -23.15
N ARG A 399 -7.23 6.05 -23.02
CA ARG A 399 -8.28 6.92 -22.54
C ARG A 399 -8.44 8.16 -23.41
N ALA A 400 -9.67 8.50 -23.77
CA ALA A 400 -10.06 9.72 -24.46
C ALA A 400 -11.04 10.51 -23.60
N ASP A 401 -10.75 11.79 -23.36
CA ASP A 401 -11.61 12.70 -22.60
C ASP A 401 -11.92 13.96 -23.45
N VAL A 402 -13.15 14.41 -23.37
CA VAL A 402 -13.63 15.65 -23.98
C VAL A 402 -14.29 16.52 -22.91
N ARG A 403 -13.88 17.77 -22.83
CA ARG A 403 -14.54 18.79 -22.00
C ARG A 403 -15.07 19.89 -22.90
N TYR A 404 -16.38 20.10 -22.87
CA TYR A 404 -17.05 21.11 -23.66
C TYR A 404 -17.83 22.09 -22.78
N ARG A 405 -17.54 23.39 -22.92
CA ARG A 405 -18.31 24.44 -22.28
C ARG A 405 -19.49 24.79 -23.18
N LEU A 406 -20.62 24.10 -22.96
CA LEU A 406 -21.84 24.29 -23.76
C LEU A 406 -22.43 25.68 -23.58
N LEU A 407 -22.42 26.18 -22.35
CA LEU A 407 -22.84 27.53 -21.96
C LEU A 407 -21.84 28.14 -20.99
N ARG A 408 -21.90 29.45 -20.77
CA ARG A 408 -21.00 30.10 -19.79
C ARG A 408 -21.09 29.48 -18.39
N ASN A 409 -22.23 28.94 -18.05
CA ASN A 409 -22.53 28.33 -16.76
C ASN A 409 -22.68 26.81 -16.80
N LEU A 410 -22.54 26.16 -17.97
CA LEU A 410 -22.67 24.70 -18.12
C LEU A 410 -21.47 24.12 -18.85
N THR A 411 -20.79 23.22 -18.17
CA THR A 411 -19.66 22.44 -18.71
C THR A 411 -20.02 20.96 -18.70
N LEU A 412 -19.87 20.31 -19.83
CA LEU A 412 -20.04 18.89 -20.02
C LEU A 412 -18.65 18.23 -20.15
N ARG A 413 -18.53 17.02 -19.66
CA ARG A 413 -17.35 16.15 -19.88
C ARG A 413 -17.85 14.78 -20.30
N GLY A 414 -17.19 14.18 -21.27
CA GLY A 414 -17.37 12.81 -21.67
C GLY A 414 -16.01 12.14 -21.75
N GLY A 415 -15.93 10.88 -21.39
CA GLY A 415 -14.70 10.11 -21.46
C GLY A 415 -15.00 8.65 -21.75
N TYR A 416 -14.08 8.03 -22.45
CA TYR A 416 -14.02 6.61 -22.67
C TYR A 416 -12.61 6.11 -22.31
N GLU A 417 -12.56 4.96 -21.64
CA GLU A 417 -11.33 4.30 -21.26
C GLU A 417 -11.45 2.81 -21.59
N TYR A 418 -10.45 2.29 -22.25
CA TYR A 418 -10.26 0.88 -22.50
C TYR A 418 -9.01 0.40 -21.77
N GLU A 419 -9.08 -0.74 -21.12
CA GLU A 419 -7.97 -1.39 -20.44
C GLU A 419 -8.01 -2.87 -20.76
N SER A 420 -6.87 -3.42 -21.15
CA SER A 420 -6.61 -4.84 -21.27
C SER A 420 -5.59 -5.22 -20.22
N ASP A 421 -5.88 -6.21 -19.40
CA ASP A 421 -5.02 -6.74 -18.33
C ASP A 421 -4.81 -8.22 -18.64
N ASP A 422 -3.72 -8.52 -19.34
CA ASP A 422 -3.30 -9.87 -19.72
C ASP A 422 -2.34 -10.39 -18.65
N ARG A 423 -2.74 -11.46 -17.99
CA ARG A 423 -1.95 -12.15 -16.95
C ARG A 423 -1.65 -13.56 -17.38
N LYS A 424 -0.41 -13.91 -17.25
CA LYS A 424 0.05 -15.29 -17.30
C LYS A 424 0.61 -15.63 -15.92
N ASN A 425 0.03 -16.61 -15.32
CA ASN A 425 0.55 -17.18 -14.10
C ASN A 425 0.60 -18.67 -14.29
N GLN A 426 1.69 -19.27 -13.91
CA GLN A 426 1.94 -20.65 -14.20
C GLN A 426 1.16 -21.54 -13.23
N GLU A 427 0.90 -22.76 -13.61
CA GLU A 427 0.40 -23.91 -12.91
C GLU A 427 -1.08 -23.94 -12.49
N PHE A 428 -1.66 -22.90 -11.93
CA PHE A 428 -3.03 -22.96 -11.39
C PHE A 428 -3.94 -21.86 -11.90
N ILE A 429 -3.41 -20.96 -12.67
CA ILE A 429 -4.13 -19.81 -13.22
C ILE A 429 -3.96 -19.84 -14.72
N VAL A 430 -5.05 -20.02 -15.41
CA VAL A 430 -5.13 -19.89 -16.86
C VAL A 430 -4.69 -18.48 -17.27
N ASP A 431 -4.10 -18.38 -18.43
CA ASP A 431 -3.90 -17.12 -19.12
C ASP A 431 -5.19 -16.30 -19.08
N ARG A 432 -5.13 -15.12 -18.50
CA ARG A 432 -6.30 -14.30 -18.23
C ARG A 432 -6.17 -12.94 -18.90
N ASP A 433 -7.04 -12.65 -19.85
CA ASP A 433 -7.11 -11.36 -20.54
C ASP A 433 -8.43 -10.65 -20.19
N ILE A 434 -8.38 -9.76 -19.18
CA ILE A 434 -9.53 -8.97 -18.76
C ILE A 434 -9.60 -7.71 -19.57
N LYS A 435 -10.68 -7.54 -20.34
CA LYS A 435 -10.96 -6.31 -21.07
C LYS A 435 -11.99 -5.46 -20.34
N THR A 436 -11.60 -4.26 -19.98
CA THR A 436 -12.45 -3.32 -19.25
C THR A 436 -12.77 -2.10 -20.09
N HIS A 437 -14.05 -1.81 -20.22
CA HIS A 437 -14.57 -0.61 -20.90
C HIS A 437 -15.24 0.31 -19.88
N LYS A 438 -14.79 1.57 -19.79
CA LYS A 438 -15.34 2.56 -18.85
C LYS A 438 -15.86 3.78 -19.61
N PHE A 439 -17.14 4.03 -19.52
CA PHE A 439 -17.79 5.23 -20.07
C PHE A 439 -18.10 6.21 -18.94
N LYS A 440 -17.64 7.45 -19.08
CA LYS A 440 -17.76 8.48 -18.04
C LYS A 440 -18.44 9.72 -18.61
N THR A 441 -19.46 10.23 -17.92
CA THR A 441 -20.07 11.51 -18.24
C THR A 441 -20.18 12.38 -17.00
N LYS A 442 -20.02 13.68 -17.15
CA LYS A 442 -20.12 14.64 -16.06
C LYS A 442 -20.64 15.99 -16.57
N ALA A 443 -21.65 16.51 -15.89
CA ALA A 443 -22.15 17.84 -16.10
C ALA A 443 -21.88 18.72 -14.87
N LYS A 444 -21.35 19.93 -15.08
CA LYS A 444 -21.21 20.96 -14.06
C LYS A 444 -21.99 22.17 -14.46
N TRP A 445 -23.01 22.51 -13.67
CA TRP A 445 -23.91 23.61 -13.91
C TRP A 445 -23.88 24.63 -12.77
N ARG A 446 -23.80 25.92 -13.14
CA ARG A 446 -23.79 27.03 -12.19
C ARG A 446 -24.91 27.99 -12.57
N PRO A 447 -26.16 27.72 -12.17
CA PRO A 447 -27.31 28.56 -12.55
C PRO A 447 -27.22 29.98 -11.98
N SER A 448 -26.56 30.14 -10.84
CA SER A 448 -26.30 31.42 -10.20
C SER A 448 -24.91 31.47 -9.56
N SER A 449 -24.51 32.64 -9.08
CA SER A 449 -23.25 32.78 -8.32
C SER A 449 -23.21 31.94 -7.03
N GLY A 450 -24.38 31.77 -6.40
CA GLY A 450 -24.50 31.02 -5.15
C GLY A 450 -24.83 29.52 -5.33
N LEU A 451 -25.05 29.00 -6.53
CA LEU A 451 -25.42 27.59 -6.72
C LEU A 451 -24.54 26.92 -7.77
N SER A 452 -23.95 25.78 -7.39
CA SER A 452 -23.20 24.92 -8.29
C SER A 452 -23.67 23.47 -8.13
N VAL A 453 -24.14 22.88 -9.22
CA VAL A 453 -24.55 21.46 -9.26
C VAL A 453 -23.59 20.69 -10.16
N THR A 454 -23.16 19.54 -9.71
CA THR A 454 -22.34 18.60 -10.49
C THR A 454 -23.03 17.24 -10.47
N ALA A 455 -23.30 16.68 -11.65
CA ALA A 455 -23.79 15.32 -11.79
C ALA A 455 -22.83 14.52 -12.66
N GLY A 456 -22.64 13.27 -12.34
CA GLY A 456 -21.75 12.36 -13.07
C GLY A 456 -22.32 10.95 -13.09
N TYR A 457 -22.01 10.25 -14.16
CA TYR A 457 -22.34 8.85 -14.33
C TYR A 457 -21.15 8.11 -14.93
N LYS A 458 -20.85 6.93 -14.40
CA LYS A 458 -19.85 6.02 -14.91
C LYS A 458 -20.51 4.65 -15.14
N PHE A 459 -20.26 4.07 -16.28
CA PHE A 459 -20.57 2.70 -16.59
C PHE A 459 -19.27 1.95 -16.87
N THR A 460 -19.08 0.83 -16.20
CA THR A 460 -17.95 -0.07 -16.42
C THR A 460 -18.49 -1.41 -16.86
N PHE A 461 -17.93 -1.94 -17.90
CA PHE A 461 -18.12 -3.30 -18.36
C PHE A 461 -16.77 -4.00 -18.36
N ARG A 462 -16.70 -5.16 -17.74
CA ARG A 462 -15.53 -6.05 -17.73
C ARG A 462 -15.91 -7.33 -18.44
N ASP A 463 -15.13 -7.65 -19.44
CA ASP A 463 -15.20 -8.94 -20.14
C ASP A 463 -14.35 -9.90 -19.34
N ASP A 464 -14.93 -11.01 -18.94
CA ASP A 464 -14.30 -12.06 -18.15
C ASP A 464 -13.57 -11.56 -16.88
N PRO A 465 -14.30 -10.97 -15.91
CA PRO A 465 -13.69 -10.50 -14.67
C PRO A 465 -13.29 -11.63 -13.71
N TYR A 466 -13.50 -12.89 -14.09
CA TYR A 466 -13.31 -14.04 -13.21
C TYR A 466 -11.86 -14.50 -13.20
N ALA A 467 -11.37 -14.83 -12.03
CA ALA A 467 -10.13 -15.55 -11.85
C ALA A 467 -10.48 -17.02 -12.00
N LEU A 468 -10.08 -17.67 -13.05
CA LEU A 468 -10.10 -19.10 -13.24
C LEU A 468 -11.38 -19.68 -13.83
N GLU A 469 -11.25 -20.01 -15.06
CA GLU A 469 -12.00 -21.07 -15.68
C GLU A 469 -11.19 -22.36 -15.62
N ASP A 470 -11.87 -23.44 -15.27
CA ASP A 470 -11.69 -24.86 -15.62
C ASP A 470 -10.29 -25.47 -15.81
N ALA A 471 -9.21 -24.74 -15.83
CA ALA A 471 -7.99 -25.26 -16.41
C ALA A 471 -7.23 -26.24 -15.53
N ALA A 472 -7.21 -26.02 -14.24
CA ALA A 472 -6.53 -26.96 -13.35
C ALA A 472 -7.44 -28.09 -12.89
N TYR A 473 -8.73 -27.87 -12.97
CA TYR A 473 -9.72 -28.74 -12.37
C TYR A 473 -9.90 -30.09 -13.09
N PRO A 474 -10.00 -30.18 -14.43
CA PRO A 474 -10.17 -31.47 -15.11
C PRO A 474 -8.98 -32.41 -14.91
N THR A 475 -7.78 -31.86 -14.91
CA THR A 475 -6.56 -32.66 -14.77
C THR A 475 -6.41 -33.24 -13.37
N HIS A 476 -6.84 -32.51 -12.37
CA HIS A 476 -6.75 -32.96 -10.98
C HIS A 476 -7.90 -33.90 -10.56
N ILE A 477 -9.08 -33.74 -11.15
CA ILE A 477 -10.17 -34.71 -10.97
C ILE A 477 -9.82 -36.05 -11.59
N GLU A 478 -9.14 -36.04 -12.72
CA GLU A 478 -8.67 -37.28 -13.35
C GLU A 478 -7.64 -38.01 -12.49
N LEU A 479 -6.87 -37.32 -11.69
CA LEU A 479 -5.93 -37.88 -10.73
C LEU A 479 -6.60 -38.39 -9.44
N CYS A 480 -7.83 -37.98 -9.20
CA CYS A 480 -8.64 -38.42 -8.06
C CYS A 480 -9.54 -39.61 -8.37
N VAL A 481 -9.29 -40.40 -9.40
CA VAL A 481 -9.94 -41.70 -9.59
C VAL A 481 -9.26 -42.76 -8.74
N ASP A 482 -10.05 -43.64 -8.15
CA ASP A 482 -9.47 -44.76 -7.41
C ASP A 482 -8.71 -45.72 -8.36
N ASP A 483 -7.95 -46.66 -7.80
CA ASP A 483 -7.19 -47.65 -8.57
C ASP A 483 -8.05 -48.48 -9.53
N GLU A 484 -9.39 -48.38 -9.43
CA GLU A 484 -10.37 -49.06 -10.25
C GLU A 484 -10.96 -48.16 -11.35
N GLY A 485 -10.55 -46.85 -11.39
CA GLY A 485 -10.97 -45.87 -12.40
C GLY A 485 -12.37 -45.30 -12.16
N ASN A 486 -12.88 -45.38 -10.94
CA ASN A 486 -14.16 -44.78 -10.58
C ASN A 486 -13.99 -43.28 -10.32
N GLU A 487 -15.06 -42.51 -10.57
CA GLU A 487 -15.09 -41.08 -10.29
C GLU A 487 -14.69 -40.75 -8.84
N PRO A 488 -14.12 -39.58 -8.60
CA PRO A 488 -13.58 -39.22 -7.31
C PRO A 488 -14.63 -39.39 -6.23
N VAL A 489 -14.33 -40.26 -5.30
CA VAL A 489 -15.10 -40.32 -4.06
C VAL A 489 -14.55 -39.15 -3.22
N PRO A 490 -15.29 -38.06 -3.07
CA PRO A 490 -14.87 -37.01 -2.16
C PRO A 490 -14.66 -37.71 -0.81
N HIS A 491 -13.49 -37.64 -0.24
CA HIS A 491 -13.15 -38.08 1.13
C HIS A 491 -12.42 -39.42 1.32
N VAL A 492 -11.89 -40.08 0.32
CA VAL A 492 -11.13 -41.29 0.62
C VAL A 492 -9.65 -41.13 0.31
N GLY A 493 -8.90 -41.09 1.35
CA GLY A 493 -7.51 -40.81 1.56
C GLY A 493 -6.46 -41.64 0.86
N THR A 494 -6.53 -41.82 -0.45
CA THR A 494 -5.44 -42.37 -1.26
C THR A 494 -4.80 -41.30 -2.18
N TYR A 495 -5.30 -40.09 -2.12
CA TYR A 495 -4.85 -39.01 -3.01
C TYR A 495 -3.89 -38.07 -2.30
N PRO A 496 -2.89 -37.53 -3.00
CA PRO A 496 -2.14 -36.41 -2.50
C PRO A 496 -3.13 -35.26 -2.19
N TYR A 497 -3.38 -35.03 -0.93
CA TYR A 497 -4.37 -34.05 -0.47
C TYR A 497 -4.10 -32.65 -0.99
N GLY A 498 -2.85 -32.30 -1.24
CA GLY A 498 -2.47 -31.04 -1.84
C GLY A 498 -3.12 -30.80 -3.19
N GLU A 499 -3.18 -31.81 -4.03
CA GLU A 499 -3.81 -31.74 -5.35
C GLU A 499 -5.30 -31.45 -5.25
N TYR A 500 -6.01 -32.15 -4.39
CA TYR A 500 -7.44 -31.94 -4.20
C TYR A 500 -7.76 -30.52 -3.71
N VAL A 501 -7.02 -30.02 -2.75
CA VAL A 501 -7.24 -28.68 -2.22
C VAL A 501 -6.96 -27.61 -3.28
N TYR A 502 -5.91 -27.75 -4.06
CA TYR A 502 -5.59 -26.79 -5.11
C TYR A 502 -6.59 -26.87 -6.27
N GLY A 503 -7.01 -28.03 -6.68
CA GLY A 503 -8.05 -28.21 -7.70
C GLY A 503 -9.40 -27.59 -7.31
N THR A 504 -9.78 -27.59 -6.04
CA THR A 504 -11.04 -27.02 -5.57
C THR A 504 -11.00 -25.50 -5.33
N ARG A 505 -9.82 -24.87 -5.33
CA ARG A 505 -9.68 -23.41 -5.17
C ARG A 505 -10.15 -22.60 -6.37
N THR A 506 -10.47 -23.23 -7.45
CA THR A 506 -10.33 -22.61 -8.76
C THR A 506 -11.59 -22.12 -9.43
N HIS A 507 -12.77 -22.24 -8.83
CA HIS A 507 -13.98 -21.80 -9.50
C HIS A 507 -14.29 -20.32 -9.31
N ASN A 508 -14.28 -19.60 -10.43
CA ASN A 508 -15.00 -18.34 -10.71
C ASN A 508 -15.08 -17.33 -9.56
N MET A 509 -13.97 -17.11 -8.86
CA MET A 509 -13.92 -16.08 -7.82
C MET A 509 -13.57 -14.75 -8.44
N SER A 510 -14.48 -13.80 -8.39
CA SER A 510 -14.20 -12.42 -8.72
C SER A 510 -14.68 -11.50 -7.61
N THR A 511 -13.84 -10.53 -7.28
CA THR A 511 -14.21 -9.39 -6.45
C THR A 511 -14.67 -8.20 -7.27
N ASP A 512 -14.60 -8.31 -8.60
CA ASP A 512 -14.96 -7.25 -9.54
C ASP A 512 -16.25 -7.62 -10.29
N PRO A 513 -17.25 -6.73 -10.32
CA PRO A 513 -18.45 -6.97 -11.10
C PRO A 513 -18.21 -6.84 -12.60
N GLU A 514 -18.88 -7.69 -13.39
CA GLU A 514 -18.89 -7.59 -14.84
C GLU A 514 -19.50 -6.23 -15.28
N PHE A 515 -20.64 -5.87 -14.68
CA PHE A 515 -21.30 -4.59 -14.93
C PHE A 515 -21.31 -3.73 -13.67
N GLU A 516 -20.83 -2.51 -13.77
CA GLU A 516 -20.87 -1.53 -12.69
C GLU A 516 -21.44 -0.20 -13.16
N HIS A 517 -22.44 0.28 -12.45
CA HIS A 517 -23.06 1.59 -12.65
C HIS A 517 -22.76 2.48 -11.45
N GLU A 518 -22.17 3.63 -11.68
CA GLU A 518 -21.93 4.62 -10.64
C GLU A 518 -22.57 5.95 -11.00
N ALA A 519 -23.46 6.43 -10.15
CA ALA A 519 -24.06 7.76 -10.26
C ALA A 519 -23.62 8.64 -9.10
N LYS A 520 -23.20 9.88 -9.41
CA LYS A 520 -22.77 10.88 -8.41
C LYS A 520 -23.50 12.19 -8.63
N MET A 521 -23.90 12.82 -7.54
CA MET A 521 -24.42 14.18 -7.56
C MET A 521 -23.83 14.98 -6.40
N LYS A 522 -23.44 16.22 -6.66
CA LYS A 522 -23.02 17.18 -5.63
C LYS A 522 -23.62 18.54 -5.93
N ALA A 523 -24.26 19.14 -4.94
CA ALA A 523 -24.77 20.50 -4.99
C ALA A 523 -24.13 21.33 -3.88
N ASN A 524 -23.59 22.48 -4.25
CA ASN A 524 -23.10 23.49 -3.31
C ASN A 524 -23.96 24.74 -3.46
N TRP A 525 -24.51 25.21 -2.36
CA TRP A 525 -25.45 26.34 -2.35
C TRP A 525 -25.09 27.35 -1.26
N SER A 526 -24.86 28.57 -1.67
CA SER A 526 -24.66 29.73 -0.79
C SER A 526 -25.75 30.74 -1.01
N PRO A 527 -26.91 30.61 -0.34
CA PRO A 527 -28.04 31.55 -0.54
C PRO A 527 -27.77 32.94 -0.01
N MET A 528 -26.83 33.04 0.95
CA MET A 528 -26.37 34.28 1.56
C MET A 528 -24.91 34.14 2.01
N ASP A 529 -24.21 35.23 2.23
CA ASP A 529 -22.78 35.24 2.54
C ASP A 529 -22.43 34.44 3.83
N MET A 530 -23.38 34.34 4.75
CA MET A 530 -23.19 33.64 6.04
C MET A 530 -23.58 32.17 6.02
N LEU A 531 -24.18 31.66 4.94
CA LEU A 531 -24.69 30.27 4.88
C LEU A 531 -24.16 29.56 3.64
N PHE A 532 -23.50 28.42 3.87
CA PHE A 532 -23.06 27.50 2.85
C PHE A 532 -23.63 26.11 3.12
N VAL A 533 -24.23 25.48 2.11
CA VAL A 533 -24.77 24.11 2.16
C VAL A 533 -24.15 23.29 1.06
N SER A 534 -23.57 22.13 1.42
CA SER A 534 -23.08 21.13 0.49
C SER A 534 -23.87 19.83 0.67
N VAL A 535 -24.40 19.29 -0.42
CA VAL A 535 -25.08 17.98 -0.43
C VAL A 535 -24.42 17.12 -1.48
N TYR A 536 -24.14 15.87 -1.13
CA TYR A 536 -23.66 14.90 -2.12
C TYR A 536 -24.37 13.56 -1.98
N THR A 537 -24.40 12.82 -3.06
CA THR A 537 -24.80 11.42 -3.08
C THR A 537 -23.98 10.67 -4.13
N ARG A 538 -23.63 9.44 -3.79
CA ARG A 538 -22.99 8.47 -4.67
C ARG A 538 -23.73 7.15 -4.53
N TYR A 539 -24.12 6.58 -5.64
CA TYR A 539 -24.69 5.26 -5.72
C TYR A 539 -23.85 4.40 -6.67
N VAL A 540 -23.46 3.22 -6.23
CA VAL A 540 -22.78 2.22 -7.04
C VAL A 540 -23.63 0.96 -7.03
N HIS A 541 -23.78 0.36 -8.19
CA HIS A 541 -24.46 -0.92 -8.39
C HIS A 541 -23.60 -1.79 -9.30
N GLY A 542 -23.08 -2.86 -8.74
CA GLY A 542 -22.27 -3.86 -9.42
C GLY A 542 -22.97 -5.21 -9.45
N VAL A 543 -22.95 -5.87 -10.61
CA VAL A 543 -23.52 -7.23 -10.76
C VAL A 543 -22.70 -8.03 -11.76
N ASN A 544 -22.68 -9.34 -11.56
CA ASN A 544 -22.20 -10.30 -12.52
C ASN A 544 -23.37 -10.84 -13.36
N ASN A 545 -23.05 -11.43 -14.52
CA ASN A 545 -24.02 -12.06 -15.38
C ASN A 545 -24.74 -13.20 -14.65
N GLU A 546 -26.05 -13.36 -14.91
CA GLU A 546 -26.88 -14.36 -14.25
C GLU A 546 -26.54 -15.81 -14.61
N ASP A 547 -25.78 -16.02 -15.68
CA ASP A 547 -25.43 -17.35 -16.19
C ASP A 547 -24.29 -18.02 -15.40
N LEU A 548 -23.71 -17.32 -14.41
CA LEU A 548 -22.62 -17.83 -13.59
C LEU A 548 -23.14 -18.52 -12.34
N GLU A 549 -22.47 -19.58 -11.97
CA GLU A 549 -22.77 -20.38 -10.79
C GLU A 549 -22.65 -19.55 -9.49
N TYR A 550 -21.84 -18.49 -9.53
CA TYR A 550 -21.58 -17.61 -8.39
C TYR A 550 -22.09 -16.21 -8.64
N LYS A 551 -23.01 -15.78 -7.78
CA LYS A 551 -23.59 -14.44 -7.84
C LYS A 551 -22.71 -13.46 -7.11
N TYR A 552 -22.45 -12.35 -7.78
CA TYR A 552 -21.84 -11.18 -7.15
C TYR A 552 -22.77 -9.99 -7.32
N LYS A 553 -23.06 -9.32 -6.24
CA LYS A 553 -23.82 -8.07 -6.23
C LYS A 553 -23.25 -7.13 -5.18
N ASP A 554 -23.01 -5.88 -5.58
CA ASP A 554 -22.58 -4.81 -4.70
C ASP A 554 -23.49 -3.60 -4.88
N ASP A 555 -24.09 -3.13 -3.77
CA ASP A 555 -24.91 -1.93 -3.71
C ASP A 555 -24.35 -0.98 -2.65
N LEU A 556 -23.72 0.11 -3.10
CA LEU A 556 -23.18 1.14 -2.22
C LEU A 556 -24.01 2.42 -2.37
N LEU A 557 -24.49 2.96 -1.25
CA LEU A 557 -25.05 4.31 -1.16
C LEU A 557 -24.25 5.11 -0.14
N ASP A 558 -23.64 6.20 -0.61
CA ASP A 558 -22.92 7.18 0.21
C ASP A 558 -23.53 8.56 -0.03
N SER A 559 -24.02 9.18 1.02
CA SER A 559 -24.70 10.46 0.93
C SER A 559 -24.40 11.32 2.13
N GLY A 560 -24.28 12.62 1.93
CA GLY A 560 -24.00 13.53 3.03
C GLY A 560 -24.52 14.95 2.78
N VAL A 561 -24.65 15.65 3.88
CA VAL A 561 -25.00 17.07 3.91
C VAL A 561 -24.12 17.79 4.93
N ASP A 562 -23.53 18.90 4.51
CA ASP A 562 -22.77 19.80 5.37
C ASP A 562 -23.41 21.20 5.30
N VAL A 563 -23.63 21.77 6.46
CA VAL A 563 -24.16 23.13 6.61
C VAL A 563 -23.14 23.95 7.40
N THR A 564 -22.60 24.97 6.79
CA THR A 564 -21.68 25.92 7.42
C THR A 564 -22.36 27.28 7.58
N ILE A 565 -22.35 27.80 8.80
CA ILE A 565 -22.87 29.11 9.15
C ILE A 565 -21.75 29.98 9.70
N THR A 566 -21.55 31.16 9.13
CA THR A 566 -20.57 32.16 9.57
C THR A 566 -21.28 33.43 10.01
N PRO A 567 -21.88 33.46 11.21
CA PRO A 567 -22.70 34.57 11.65
C PRO A 567 -21.94 35.89 11.85
N ILE A 568 -20.64 35.79 12.13
CA ILE A 568 -19.71 36.91 12.22
C ILE A 568 -18.34 36.50 11.68
N ASN A 569 -17.52 37.46 11.23
CA ASN A 569 -16.22 37.21 10.56
C ASN A 569 -15.20 36.34 11.31
N LYS A 570 -15.42 36.12 12.61
CA LYS A 570 -14.51 35.34 13.48
C LYS A 570 -15.13 34.04 14.01
N LEU A 571 -16.35 33.72 13.63
CA LEU A 571 -17.06 32.52 14.10
C LEU A 571 -17.65 31.78 12.92
N SER A 572 -17.18 30.54 12.69
CA SER A 572 -17.75 29.61 11.73
C SER A 572 -18.17 28.33 12.46
N MET A 573 -19.33 27.84 12.15
CA MET A 573 -19.90 26.60 12.69
C MET A 573 -20.29 25.70 11.51
N THR A 574 -19.86 24.43 11.55
CA THR A 574 -20.22 23.44 10.55
C THR A 574 -20.92 22.27 11.21
N LEU A 575 -22.06 21.87 10.66
CA LEU A 575 -22.78 20.66 11.00
C LEU A 575 -22.79 19.76 9.79
N GLY A 576 -22.29 18.53 9.94
CA GLY A 576 -22.26 17.50 8.91
C GLY A 576 -23.04 16.26 9.31
N TYR A 577 -23.68 15.63 8.35
CA TYR A 577 -24.28 14.31 8.49
C TYR A 577 -23.94 13.46 7.26
N ASN A 578 -23.41 12.26 7.51
CA ASN A 578 -23.06 11.29 6.48
C ASN A 578 -23.83 10.00 6.72
N TYR A 579 -24.33 9.41 5.64
CA TYR A 579 -24.96 8.11 5.62
C TYR A 579 -24.26 7.22 4.60
N LEU A 580 -23.72 6.10 5.08
CA LEU A 580 -23.09 5.07 4.27
C LEU A 580 -23.86 3.75 4.46
N ARG A 581 -24.22 3.15 3.34
CA ARG A 581 -24.73 1.78 3.29
C ARG A 581 -24.01 1.03 2.21
N ASN A 582 -23.38 -0.07 2.56
CA ASN A 582 -22.77 -1.01 1.64
C ASN A 582 -23.39 -2.39 1.87
N ASN A 583 -23.96 -2.97 0.83
CA ASN A 583 -24.45 -4.33 0.82
C ASN A 583 -23.72 -5.09 -0.28
N MET A 584 -22.91 -6.02 0.12
CA MET A 584 -22.25 -6.97 -0.77
C MET A 584 -22.88 -8.35 -0.57
N ASP A 585 -23.23 -8.98 -1.66
CA ASP A 585 -23.69 -10.36 -1.71
C ASP A 585 -22.81 -11.09 -2.72
N SER A 586 -21.93 -11.95 -2.21
CA SER A 586 -21.00 -12.73 -3.03
C SER A 586 -20.92 -14.15 -2.50
N GLU A 587 -20.93 -15.10 -3.41
CA GLU A 587 -20.70 -16.50 -3.12
C GLU A 587 -19.27 -16.86 -3.52
N PHE A 588 -18.55 -17.51 -2.62
CA PHE A 588 -17.24 -18.07 -2.90
C PHE A 588 -17.05 -19.37 -2.14
N TYR A 589 -16.29 -20.29 -2.72
CA TYR A 589 -15.93 -21.55 -2.07
C TYR A 589 -14.56 -21.42 -1.46
N ILE A 590 -14.47 -21.69 -0.17
CA ILE A 590 -13.20 -21.88 0.51
C ILE A 590 -13.01 -23.38 0.62
N PRO A 591 -12.05 -23.98 -0.10
CA PRO A 591 -11.68 -25.35 0.15
C PRO A 591 -11.09 -25.42 1.54
N TYR A 592 -11.68 -26.26 2.37
CA TYR A 592 -11.19 -26.56 3.70
C TYR A 592 -10.44 -27.87 3.66
N TYR A 593 -9.18 -27.83 4.04
CA TYR A 593 -8.36 -29.01 4.19
C TYR A 593 -8.01 -29.21 5.67
N HIS A 594 -8.32 -30.38 6.14
CA HIS A 594 -8.01 -30.81 7.50
C HIS A 594 -7.03 -31.99 7.38
N GLY A 595 -5.74 -31.72 7.58
CA GLY A 595 -4.76 -32.75 7.36
C GLY A 595 -3.48 -32.65 8.15
#